data_66e06545609d132d8f525670eda6c51f
#
_entry.id   66e06545609d132d8f525670eda6c51f
#
_cell.length_a   1.000
_cell.length_b   1.000
_cell.length_c   1.000
_cell.angle_alpha   90.00
_cell.angle_beta   90.00
_cell.angle_gamma   90.00
#
_symmetry.space_group_name_H-M   'P 1'
#
loop_
_entity.id
_entity.type
_entity.pdbx_description
1 polymer ?
#
loop_
_entity_poly.entity_id
_entity_poly.type
_entity_poly.pdbx_seq_one_letter_code
_entity_poly.pdbx_strand_id
1 'polypeptide(L)'
;DPFIDQLAADGITVDDSLVVAYGAADTDYKTLLQPIVSAGVDAIYCPNYTQQLVAIVTAATELGYEGKIVCGLDAAPSFNTTYGGDCSNIYYINNINTDDPTTAEMAAAVEDKVSAVNKYFLGYDVVMIAKQCIEEAGLDDAAALLSAIENVKDFKGLTGTVTIDPETHMPDGMGMFMYTYDNQTPVMLEEFAG
;
A
#
# COMPACT_ATOMS: atom_id res chain seq x y z
N ASP A 1 -2.17 -3.24 -18.03
CA ASP A 1 -2.21 -3.00 -16.57
C ASP A 1 -1.09 -3.81 -15.92
N PRO A 2 -0.11 -3.15 -15.25
CA PRO A 2 1.07 -3.84 -14.71
C PRO A 2 0.73 -5.03 -13.79
N PHE A 3 -0.33 -4.93 -12.99
CA PHE A 3 -0.76 -6.01 -12.13
C PHE A 3 -1.26 -7.23 -12.92
N ILE A 4 -2.11 -7.00 -13.92
CA ILE A 4 -2.64 -8.08 -14.80
C ILE A 4 -1.51 -8.68 -15.64
N ASP A 5 -0.59 -7.85 -16.13
CA ASP A 5 0.56 -8.29 -16.92
C ASP A 5 1.50 -9.18 -16.08
N GLN A 6 1.71 -8.85 -14.81
CA GLN A 6 2.49 -9.68 -13.89
C GLN A 6 1.79 -11.00 -13.58
N LEU A 7 0.49 -10.99 -13.30
CA LEU A 7 -0.28 -12.22 -13.10
C LEU A 7 -0.18 -13.15 -14.31
N ALA A 8 -0.27 -12.59 -15.51
CA ALA A 8 -0.12 -13.37 -16.75
C ALA A 8 1.29 -13.98 -16.90
N ALA A 9 2.34 -13.24 -16.51
CA ALA A 9 3.71 -13.75 -16.49
C ALA A 9 3.88 -14.92 -15.50
N ASP A 10 3.15 -14.88 -14.38
CA ASP A 10 3.11 -15.93 -13.36
C ASP A 10 2.14 -17.09 -13.71
N GLY A 11 1.55 -17.06 -14.90
CA GLY A 11 0.65 -18.10 -15.40
C GLY A 11 -0.80 -18.00 -14.89
N ILE A 12 -1.17 -16.87 -14.30
CA ILE A 12 -2.52 -16.61 -13.80
C ILE A 12 -3.26 -15.79 -14.87
N THR A 13 -4.41 -16.29 -15.32
CA THR A 13 -5.26 -15.59 -16.29
C THR A 13 -6.42 -14.93 -15.56
N VAL A 14 -6.60 -13.63 -15.78
CA VAL A 14 -7.77 -12.89 -15.31
C VAL A 14 -8.78 -12.81 -16.46
N ASP A 15 -10.04 -13.13 -16.18
CA ASP A 15 -11.13 -12.92 -17.11
C ASP A 15 -11.49 -11.44 -17.18
N ASP A 16 -11.38 -10.82 -18.35
CA ASP A 16 -11.66 -9.40 -18.56
C ASP A 16 -13.07 -8.99 -18.10
N SER A 17 -14.04 -9.90 -18.10
CA SER A 17 -15.39 -9.64 -17.60
C SER A 17 -15.47 -9.46 -16.08
N LEU A 18 -14.42 -9.86 -15.36
CA LEU A 18 -14.27 -9.70 -13.90
C LEU A 18 -13.41 -8.47 -13.53
N VAL A 19 -12.91 -7.74 -14.51
CA VAL A 19 -12.21 -6.47 -14.32
C VAL A 19 -13.21 -5.33 -14.32
N VAL A 20 -13.47 -4.76 -13.14
CA VAL A 20 -14.51 -3.74 -12.94
C VAL A 20 -13.89 -2.37 -12.76
N ALA A 21 -14.25 -1.44 -13.64
CA ALA A 21 -13.93 -0.02 -13.49
C ALA A 21 -15.15 0.73 -12.97
N TYR A 22 -14.92 1.67 -12.06
CA TYR A 22 -15.97 2.53 -11.51
C TYR A 22 -15.43 3.94 -11.25
N GLY A 23 -16.33 4.92 -11.19
CA GLY A 23 -16.01 6.32 -10.93
C GLY A 23 -16.07 6.67 -9.45
N ALA A 24 -15.47 7.81 -9.09
CA ALA A 24 -15.46 8.29 -7.70
C ALA A 24 -16.86 8.58 -7.12
N ALA A 25 -17.88 8.73 -7.98
CA ALA A 25 -19.27 8.97 -7.58
C ALA A 25 -20.11 7.69 -7.47
N ASP A 26 -19.54 6.53 -7.83
CA ASP A 26 -20.25 5.26 -7.76
C ASP A 26 -20.33 4.80 -6.30
N THR A 27 -21.52 4.41 -5.90
CA THR A 27 -21.82 3.95 -4.53
C THR A 27 -22.51 2.58 -4.48
N ASP A 28 -22.96 2.06 -5.63
CA ASP A 28 -23.60 0.74 -5.72
C ASP A 28 -22.57 -0.36 -5.99
N TYR A 29 -21.73 -0.60 -5.01
CA TYR A 29 -20.70 -1.64 -5.08
C TYR A 29 -21.27 -3.06 -5.13
N LYS A 30 -22.51 -3.30 -4.63
CA LYS A 30 -23.13 -4.62 -4.74
C LYS A 30 -23.38 -5.02 -6.18
N THR A 31 -23.94 -4.12 -6.99
CA THR A 31 -24.16 -4.37 -8.41
C THR A 31 -22.84 -4.63 -9.14
N LEU A 32 -21.78 -3.89 -8.80
CA LEU A 32 -20.45 -4.06 -9.38
C LEU A 32 -19.80 -5.40 -8.99
N LEU A 33 -19.95 -5.82 -7.74
CA LEU A 33 -19.32 -7.04 -7.21
C LEU A 33 -20.12 -8.32 -7.52
N GLN A 34 -21.41 -8.21 -7.78
CA GLN A 34 -22.27 -9.39 -8.00
C GLN A 34 -21.75 -10.37 -9.06
N PRO A 35 -21.25 -9.93 -10.24
CA PRO A 35 -20.67 -10.84 -11.23
C PRO A 35 -19.41 -11.56 -10.71
N ILE A 36 -18.54 -10.83 -9.99
CA ILE A 36 -17.29 -11.34 -9.43
C ILE A 36 -17.57 -12.42 -8.39
N VAL A 37 -18.45 -12.11 -7.42
CA VAL A 37 -18.85 -13.05 -6.37
C VAL A 37 -19.56 -14.28 -6.96
N SER A 38 -20.42 -14.08 -7.99
CA SER A 38 -21.14 -15.17 -8.65
C SER A 38 -20.21 -16.09 -9.47
N ALA A 39 -19.06 -15.57 -9.94
CA ALA A 39 -18.04 -16.36 -10.63
C ALA A 39 -17.26 -17.28 -9.68
N GLY A 40 -17.37 -17.08 -8.35
CA GLY A 40 -16.71 -17.90 -7.36
C GLY A 40 -15.18 -17.75 -7.35
N VAL A 41 -14.69 -16.54 -7.55
CA VAL A 41 -13.24 -16.26 -7.53
C VAL A 41 -12.66 -16.49 -6.12
N ASP A 42 -11.42 -16.96 -6.06
CA ASP A 42 -10.72 -17.22 -4.79
C ASP A 42 -10.23 -15.94 -4.12
N ALA A 43 -9.94 -14.90 -4.92
CA ALA A 43 -9.46 -13.62 -4.43
C ALA A 43 -10.00 -12.44 -5.26
N ILE A 44 -10.19 -11.30 -4.60
CA ILE A 44 -10.49 -10.00 -5.23
C ILE A 44 -9.32 -9.06 -4.94
N TYR A 45 -8.69 -8.51 -5.98
CA TYR A 45 -7.72 -7.43 -5.84
C TYR A 45 -8.44 -6.09 -5.86
N CYS A 46 -8.29 -5.31 -4.80
CA CYS A 46 -9.00 -4.06 -4.58
C CYS A 46 -8.09 -2.95 -4.03
N PRO A 47 -7.25 -2.33 -4.89
CA PRO A 47 -6.35 -1.25 -4.48
C PRO A 47 -7.10 0.08 -4.40
N ASN A 48 -7.76 0.33 -3.28
CA ASN A 48 -8.63 1.49 -3.09
C ASN A 48 -8.30 2.28 -1.84
N TYR A 49 -8.77 3.55 -1.81
CA TYR A 49 -8.71 4.37 -0.61
C TYR A 49 -9.61 3.82 0.50
N THR A 50 -9.24 4.06 1.75
CA THR A 50 -9.89 3.46 2.93
C THR A 50 -11.42 3.54 2.90
N GLN A 51 -12.01 4.69 2.55
CA GLN A 51 -13.47 4.86 2.57
C GLN A 51 -14.18 4.00 1.52
N GLN A 52 -13.67 3.99 0.29
CA GLN A 52 -14.22 3.15 -0.78
C GLN A 52 -13.97 1.67 -0.45
N LEU A 53 -12.80 1.34 0.07
CA LEU A 53 -12.46 -0.02 0.46
C LEU A 53 -13.43 -0.56 1.51
N VAL A 54 -13.77 0.21 2.54
CA VAL A 54 -14.79 -0.17 3.54
C VAL A 54 -16.13 -0.46 2.89
N ALA A 55 -16.59 0.38 1.96
CA ALA A 55 -17.86 0.18 1.28
C ALA A 55 -17.84 -1.07 0.37
N ILE A 56 -16.72 -1.32 -0.32
CA ILE A 56 -16.52 -2.49 -1.18
C ILE A 56 -16.50 -3.77 -0.35
N VAL A 57 -15.73 -3.81 0.73
CA VAL A 57 -15.64 -4.98 1.63
C VAL A 57 -17.00 -5.25 2.29
N THR A 58 -17.71 -4.20 2.71
CA THR A 58 -19.09 -4.34 3.24
C THR A 58 -20.01 -4.98 2.20
N ALA A 59 -20.00 -4.48 0.97
CA ALA A 59 -20.82 -5.03 -0.11
C ALA A 59 -20.45 -6.48 -0.46
N ALA A 60 -19.16 -6.83 -0.49
CA ALA A 60 -18.69 -8.19 -0.71
C ALA A 60 -19.19 -9.14 0.40
N THR A 61 -19.08 -8.74 1.66
CA THR A 61 -19.56 -9.49 2.83
C THR A 61 -21.08 -9.70 2.76
N GLU A 62 -21.84 -8.65 2.41
CA GLU A 62 -23.31 -8.75 2.28
C GLU A 62 -23.74 -9.62 1.08
N LEU A 63 -22.89 -9.81 0.09
CA LEU A 63 -23.08 -10.77 -1.02
C LEU A 63 -22.65 -12.20 -0.65
N GLY A 64 -22.13 -12.42 0.57
CA GLY A 64 -21.66 -13.71 1.05
C GLY A 64 -20.29 -14.12 0.49
N TYR A 65 -19.46 -13.16 0.11
CA TYR A 65 -18.10 -13.47 -0.34
C TYR A 65 -17.20 -13.83 0.86
N GLU A 66 -16.60 -15.01 0.81
CA GLU A 66 -15.71 -15.56 1.84
C GLU A 66 -14.26 -15.68 1.37
N GLY A 67 -13.97 -15.33 0.11
CA GLY A 67 -12.63 -15.36 -0.47
C GLY A 67 -11.74 -14.24 0.06
N LYS A 68 -10.50 -14.25 -0.37
CA LYS A 68 -9.49 -13.25 0.03
C LYS A 68 -9.75 -11.91 -0.66
N ILE A 69 -9.53 -10.81 0.08
CA ILE A 69 -9.54 -9.45 -0.49
C ILE A 69 -8.13 -8.89 -0.32
N VAL A 70 -7.45 -8.66 -1.43
CA VAL A 70 -6.08 -8.17 -1.47
C VAL A 70 -6.10 -6.68 -1.78
N CYS A 71 -5.51 -5.89 -0.89
CA CYS A 71 -5.57 -4.43 -0.89
C CYS A 71 -4.18 -3.82 -1.04
N GLY A 72 -4.13 -2.52 -1.37
CA GLY A 72 -2.92 -1.71 -1.28
C GLY A 72 -2.67 -1.16 0.12
N LEU A 73 -1.80 -0.14 0.18
CA LEU A 73 -1.38 0.54 1.42
C LEU A 73 -2.53 1.17 2.24
N ASP A 74 -3.65 1.49 1.61
CA ASP A 74 -4.77 2.19 2.26
C ASP A 74 -5.65 1.28 3.14
N ALA A 75 -5.42 -0.04 3.14
CA ALA A 75 -6.00 -0.97 4.12
C ALA A 75 -5.24 -0.98 5.47
N ALA A 76 -4.05 -0.37 5.55
CA ALA A 76 -3.31 -0.19 6.80
C ALA A 76 -3.85 1.03 7.56
N PRO A 77 -3.47 1.18 8.78
CA PRO A 77 -3.92 0.66 10.06
C PRO A 77 -5.31 1.17 10.51
N SER A 78 -5.92 2.09 9.75
CA SER A 78 -7.24 2.64 10.11
C SER A 78 -8.42 1.89 9.48
N PHE A 79 -8.16 0.96 8.56
CA PHE A 79 -9.20 0.23 7.85
C PHE A 79 -10.04 -0.61 8.82
N ASN A 80 -9.39 -1.44 9.65
CA ASN A 80 -10.07 -2.33 10.61
C ASN A 80 -11.00 -1.57 11.56
N THR A 81 -10.54 -0.44 12.11
CA THR A 81 -11.33 0.38 13.03
C THR A 81 -12.49 1.09 12.32
N THR A 82 -12.30 1.48 11.06
CA THR A 82 -13.35 2.14 10.26
C THR A 82 -14.39 1.13 9.77
N TYR A 83 -13.94 -0.05 9.33
CA TYR A 83 -14.82 -1.12 8.88
C TYR A 83 -15.58 -1.76 10.04
N GLY A 84 -14.89 -2.09 11.14
CA GLY A 84 -15.47 -2.66 12.35
C GLY A 84 -16.02 -4.07 12.21
N GLY A 85 -15.91 -4.69 11.03
CA GLY A 85 -16.31 -6.07 10.75
C GLY A 85 -15.14 -7.05 10.86
N ASP A 86 -15.36 -8.30 10.47
CA ASP A 86 -14.31 -9.31 10.39
C ASP A 86 -13.32 -8.97 9.27
N CYS A 87 -12.05 -8.86 9.61
CA CYS A 87 -10.96 -8.55 8.68
C CYS A 87 -10.07 -9.77 8.38
N SER A 88 -10.43 -10.98 8.81
CA SER A 88 -9.58 -12.17 8.72
C SER A 88 -9.25 -12.59 7.27
N ASN A 89 -10.05 -12.17 6.30
CA ASN A 89 -9.82 -12.40 4.87
C ASN A 89 -9.21 -11.20 4.13
N ILE A 90 -8.83 -10.14 4.84
CA ILE A 90 -8.21 -8.94 4.26
C ILE A 90 -6.69 -9.10 4.29
N TYR A 91 -6.07 -8.91 3.14
CA TYR A 91 -4.62 -8.91 2.95
C TYR A 91 -4.21 -7.57 2.36
N TYR A 92 -3.11 -6.99 2.84
CA TYR A 92 -2.67 -5.68 2.33
C TYR A 92 -1.16 -5.53 2.38
N ILE A 93 -0.64 -4.67 1.53
CA ILE A 93 0.77 -4.28 1.52
C ILE A 93 0.96 -3.09 2.47
N ASN A 94 2.05 -3.10 3.23
CA ASN A 94 2.52 -1.96 4.01
C ASN A 94 4.02 -1.77 3.79
N ASN A 95 4.49 -0.56 3.97
CA ASN A 95 5.91 -0.21 3.89
C ASN A 95 6.58 -0.10 5.28
N ILE A 96 5.89 -0.50 6.33
CA ILE A 96 6.37 -0.49 7.72
C ILE A 96 6.55 -1.94 8.17
N ASN A 97 7.74 -2.26 8.67
CA ASN A 97 7.99 -3.49 9.41
C ASN A 97 7.67 -3.29 10.88
N THR A 98 6.51 -3.76 11.33
CA THR A 98 6.11 -3.63 12.74
C THR A 98 6.84 -4.60 13.67
N ASP A 99 7.54 -5.61 13.11
CA ASP A 99 8.35 -6.55 13.88
C ASP A 99 9.78 -6.02 14.15
N ASP A 100 10.20 -4.96 13.43
CA ASP A 100 11.44 -4.24 13.75
C ASP A 100 11.23 -3.32 14.96
N PRO A 101 12.00 -3.48 16.05
CA PRO A 101 11.80 -2.72 17.27
C PRO A 101 11.95 -1.20 17.10
N THR A 102 12.86 -0.75 16.20
CA THR A 102 13.08 0.68 15.94
C THR A 102 11.86 1.28 15.23
N THR A 103 11.36 0.59 14.22
CA THR A 103 10.15 0.98 13.48
C THR A 103 8.93 0.98 14.41
N ALA A 104 8.77 -0.03 15.25
CA ALA A 104 7.68 -0.12 16.22
C ALA A 104 7.73 1.02 17.24
N GLU A 105 8.91 1.36 17.77
CA GLU A 105 9.10 2.49 18.71
C GLU A 105 8.72 3.82 18.04
N MET A 106 9.19 4.05 16.81
CA MET A 106 8.87 5.26 16.05
C MET A 106 7.38 5.35 15.73
N ALA A 107 6.76 4.23 15.35
CA ALA A 107 5.32 4.17 15.08
C ALA A 107 4.52 4.55 16.33
N ALA A 108 4.81 3.92 17.47
CA ALA A 108 4.16 4.21 18.76
C ALA A 108 4.34 5.67 19.21
N ALA A 109 5.48 6.30 18.90
CA ALA A 109 5.75 7.69 19.26
C ALA A 109 4.89 8.70 18.48
N VAL A 110 4.32 8.31 17.33
CA VAL A 110 3.59 9.20 16.43
C VAL A 110 2.13 8.81 16.19
N GLU A 111 1.71 7.60 16.55
CA GLU A 111 0.36 7.07 16.23
C GLU A 111 -0.79 7.97 16.71
N ASP A 112 -0.65 8.59 17.88
CA ASP A 112 -1.64 9.54 18.44
C ASP A 112 -1.60 10.93 17.77
N LYS A 113 -0.61 11.19 16.90
CA LYS A 113 -0.32 12.51 16.35
C LYS A 113 -0.61 12.60 14.86
N VAL A 114 -0.72 11.46 14.18
CA VAL A 114 -0.88 11.39 12.73
C VAL A 114 -2.04 10.47 12.36
N SER A 115 -2.70 10.76 11.24
CA SER A 115 -3.81 9.95 10.74
C SER A 115 -3.39 8.62 10.11
N ALA A 116 -2.13 8.51 9.68
CA ALA A 116 -1.58 7.31 9.05
C ALA A 116 -0.06 7.25 9.26
N VAL A 117 0.40 6.31 10.08
CA VAL A 117 1.82 6.15 10.44
C VAL A 117 2.67 5.83 9.21
N ASN A 118 2.20 4.98 8.31
CA ASN A 118 2.89 4.63 7.07
C ASN A 118 3.15 5.87 6.18
N LYS A 119 2.17 6.75 6.06
CA LYS A 119 2.31 8.00 5.28
C LYS A 119 3.23 9.00 5.98
N TYR A 120 3.25 9.01 7.31
CA TYR A 120 4.22 9.79 8.08
C TYR A 120 5.66 9.35 7.79
N PHE A 121 5.93 8.03 7.77
CA PHE A 121 7.27 7.52 7.48
C PHE A 121 7.73 7.85 6.06
N LEU A 122 6.86 7.69 5.07
CA LEU A 122 7.15 8.11 3.69
C LEU A 122 7.47 9.62 3.62
N GLY A 123 6.66 10.45 4.28
CA GLY A 123 6.89 11.89 4.34
C GLY A 123 8.18 12.27 5.03
N TYR A 124 8.53 11.56 6.11
CA TYR A 124 9.79 11.76 6.82
C TYR A 124 10.99 11.47 5.89
N ASP A 125 10.99 10.33 5.22
CA ASP A 125 12.08 9.94 4.31
C ASP A 125 12.23 10.93 3.16
N VAL A 126 11.13 11.38 2.56
CA VAL A 126 11.16 12.43 1.52
C VAL A 126 11.82 13.71 2.01
N VAL A 127 11.49 14.17 3.22
CA VAL A 127 12.09 15.38 3.80
C VAL A 127 13.58 15.18 4.09
N MET A 128 13.96 14.00 4.58
CA MET A 128 15.36 13.72 4.90
C MET A 128 16.22 13.56 3.65
N ILE A 129 15.70 12.94 2.58
CA ILE A 129 16.34 12.88 1.26
C ILE A 129 16.50 14.30 0.70
N ALA A 130 15.43 15.09 0.69
CA ALA A 130 15.49 16.46 0.23
C ALA A 130 16.52 17.30 1.00
N LYS A 131 16.56 17.15 2.33
CA LYS A 131 17.57 17.80 3.19
C LYS A 131 18.98 17.44 2.75
N GLN A 132 19.28 16.14 2.58
CA GLN A 132 20.58 15.67 2.14
C GLN A 132 20.97 16.29 0.79
N CYS A 133 20.10 16.26 -0.19
CA CYS A 133 20.36 16.81 -1.53
C CYS A 133 20.59 18.33 -1.50
N ILE A 134 19.83 19.05 -0.68
CA ILE A 134 20.01 20.51 -0.51
C ILE A 134 21.35 20.83 0.18
N GLU A 135 21.73 20.06 1.17
CA GLU A 135 23.04 20.22 1.85
C GLU A 135 24.21 19.95 0.88
N GLU A 136 24.04 19.04 -0.08
CA GLU A 136 25.04 18.72 -1.09
C GLU A 136 25.10 19.74 -2.24
N ALA A 137 23.95 20.07 -2.82
CA ALA A 137 23.87 20.86 -4.06
C ALA A 137 23.55 22.36 -3.85
N GLY A 138 23.00 22.73 -2.68
CA GLY A 138 22.43 24.05 -2.42
C GLY A 138 21.03 24.21 -3.03
N LEU A 139 20.45 25.40 -2.83
CA LEU A 139 19.10 25.74 -3.34
C LEU A 139 19.15 26.64 -4.60
N ASP A 140 20.30 27.21 -4.92
CA ASP A 140 20.41 28.24 -5.96
C ASP A 140 20.61 27.65 -7.37
N ASP A 141 20.93 26.37 -7.48
CA ASP A 141 21.14 25.67 -8.74
C ASP A 141 20.18 24.46 -8.85
N ALA A 142 19.09 24.64 -9.59
CA ALA A 142 18.09 23.60 -9.81
C ALA A 142 18.64 22.36 -10.55
N ALA A 143 19.63 22.54 -11.44
CA ALA A 143 20.22 21.41 -12.16
C ALA A 143 21.12 20.59 -11.22
N ALA A 144 21.90 21.24 -10.36
CA ALA A 144 22.70 20.56 -9.36
C ALA A 144 21.82 19.81 -8.34
N LEU A 145 20.70 20.43 -7.92
CA LEU A 145 19.75 19.79 -7.00
C LEU A 145 19.08 18.57 -7.64
N LEU A 146 18.63 18.67 -8.90
CA LEU A 146 18.07 17.52 -9.64
C LEU A 146 19.09 16.38 -9.72
N SER A 147 20.35 16.70 -10.10
CA SER A 147 21.41 15.70 -10.15
C SER A 147 21.68 15.06 -8.80
N ALA A 148 21.62 15.81 -7.69
CA ALA A 148 21.77 15.26 -6.35
C ALA A 148 20.64 14.27 -6.02
N ILE A 149 19.39 14.58 -6.39
CA ILE A 149 18.23 13.68 -6.19
C ILE A 149 18.38 12.40 -7.02
N GLU A 150 18.74 12.51 -8.30
CA GLU A 150 18.96 11.36 -9.21
C GLU A 150 20.13 10.45 -8.78
N ASN A 151 21.06 10.99 -7.99
CA ASN A 151 22.21 10.25 -7.48
C ASN A 151 22.02 9.71 -6.05
N VAL A 152 20.84 9.85 -5.45
CA VAL A 152 20.55 9.25 -4.14
C VAL A 152 20.68 7.74 -4.21
N LYS A 153 21.59 7.18 -3.40
CA LYS A 153 21.81 5.73 -3.30
C LYS A 153 21.92 5.30 -1.84
N ASP A 154 21.35 4.15 -1.56
CA ASP A 154 21.43 3.48 -0.25
C ASP A 154 21.06 4.39 0.94
N PHE A 155 20.15 5.34 0.73
CA PHE A 155 19.64 6.20 1.80
C PHE A 155 18.92 5.36 2.84
N LYS A 156 19.35 5.47 4.11
CA LYS A 156 18.75 4.74 5.23
C LYS A 156 17.55 5.52 5.78
N GLY A 157 16.38 5.19 5.27
CA GLY A 157 15.11 5.77 5.69
C GLY A 157 14.37 4.92 6.73
N LEU A 158 13.23 5.41 7.17
CA LEU A 158 12.28 4.66 8.02
C LEU A 158 11.52 3.60 7.23
N THR A 159 11.41 3.76 5.91
CA THR A 159 10.70 2.83 5.01
C THR A 159 11.64 1.83 4.32
N GLY A 160 12.91 1.81 4.68
CA GLY A 160 13.90 0.91 4.11
C GLY A 160 15.14 1.62 3.60
N THR A 161 15.90 0.94 2.77
CA THR A 161 17.09 1.50 2.10
C THR A 161 16.71 1.96 0.70
N VAL A 162 16.63 3.26 0.49
CA VAL A 162 16.10 3.86 -0.74
C VAL A 162 17.22 4.27 -1.69
N THR A 163 17.10 3.82 -2.92
CA THR A 163 17.88 4.32 -4.07
C THR A 163 16.92 4.95 -5.07
N ILE A 164 17.24 6.10 -5.62
CA ILE A 164 16.44 6.71 -6.69
C ILE A 164 16.96 6.22 -8.04
N ASP A 165 16.08 5.64 -8.84
CA ASP A 165 16.38 5.31 -10.23
C ASP A 165 16.44 6.60 -11.06
N PRO A 166 17.57 6.94 -11.68
CA PRO A 166 17.74 8.20 -12.40
C PRO A 166 16.95 8.28 -13.72
N GLU A 167 16.45 7.15 -14.25
CA GLU A 167 15.67 7.13 -15.49
C GLU A 167 14.17 7.27 -15.23
N THR A 168 13.68 6.61 -14.19
CA THR A 168 12.25 6.60 -13.85
C THR A 168 11.90 7.57 -12.73
N HIS A 169 12.89 8.04 -11.96
CA HIS A 169 12.76 8.83 -10.72
C HIS A 169 11.95 8.12 -9.63
N MET A 170 11.82 6.80 -9.75
CA MET A 170 11.13 5.98 -8.74
C MET A 170 12.10 5.53 -7.66
N PRO A 171 11.65 5.45 -6.40
CA PRO A 171 12.43 4.86 -5.33
C PRO A 171 12.49 3.34 -5.49
N ASP A 172 13.68 2.78 -5.32
CA ASP A 172 13.97 1.36 -5.26
C ASP A 172 14.47 1.00 -3.85
N GLY A 173 14.27 -0.25 -3.41
CA GLY A 173 14.73 -0.74 -2.11
C GLY A 173 13.84 -0.32 -0.92
N MET A 174 12.65 0.22 -1.17
CA MET A 174 11.67 0.44 -0.11
C MET A 174 11.15 -0.91 0.43
N GLY A 175 11.02 -1.02 1.74
CA GLY A 175 10.43 -2.20 2.35
C GLY A 175 8.98 -2.40 1.89
N MET A 176 8.64 -3.64 1.54
CA MET A 176 7.26 -4.06 1.28
C MET A 176 6.94 -5.32 2.09
N PHE A 177 5.88 -5.24 2.86
CA PHE A 177 5.47 -6.28 3.79
C PHE A 177 4.00 -6.62 3.56
N MET A 178 3.70 -7.93 3.47
CA MET A 178 2.32 -8.41 3.43
C MET A 178 1.78 -8.55 4.83
N TYR A 179 0.59 -8.02 5.04
CA TYR A 179 -0.15 -8.08 6.29
C TYR A 179 -1.52 -8.71 6.12
N THR A 180 -2.03 -9.24 7.21
CA THR A 180 -3.44 -9.60 7.41
C THR A 180 -3.88 -9.13 8.80
N TYR A 181 -5.09 -9.51 9.22
CA TYR A 181 -5.59 -9.24 10.56
C TYR A 181 -5.89 -10.54 11.30
N ASP A 182 -5.43 -10.62 12.55
CA ASP A 182 -5.89 -11.59 13.54
C ASP A 182 -6.67 -10.85 14.63
N ASN A 183 -7.97 -11.13 14.75
CA ASN A 183 -8.87 -10.47 15.71
C ASN A 183 -8.71 -8.93 15.72
N GLN A 184 -8.75 -8.30 14.55
CA GLN A 184 -8.58 -6.84 14.33
C GLN A 184 -7.14 -6.33 14.56
N THR A 185 -6.18 -7.18 14.90
CA THR A 185 -4.79 -6.79 15.07
C THR A 185 -4.02 -7.06 13.77
N PRO A 186 -3.30 -6.09 13.21
CA PRO A 186 -2.42 -6.32 12.07
C PRO A 186 -1.34 -7.36 12.40
N VAL A 187 -1.13 -8.31 11.50
CA VAL A 187 -0.10 -9.35 11.60
C VAL A 187 0.68 -9.37 10.31
N MET A 188 1.99 -9.19 10.39
CA MET A 188 2.89 -9.32 9.26
C MET A 188 3.04 -10.80 8.89
N LEU A 189 2.91 -11.10 7.61
CA LEU A 189 3.02 -12.46 7.06
C LEU A 189 4.36 -12.68 6.38
N GLU A 190 4.79 -11.73 5.56
CA GLU A 190 5.93 -11.88 4.67
C GLU A 190 6.53 -10.53 4.34
N GLU A 191 7.87 -10.49 4.19
CA GLU A 191 8.62 -9.38 3.61
C GLU A 191 8.92 -9.69 2.15
N PHE A 192 8.62 -8.75 1.27
CA PHE A 192 9.01 -8.84 -0.13
C PHE A 192 10.29 -8.04 -0.35
N ALA A 193 11.27 -8.64 -1.00
CA ALA A 193 12.42 -7.92 -1.48
C ALA A 193 11.97 -6.93 -2.57
N GLY A 194 12.22 -5.65 -2.34
CA GLY A 194 12.02 -4.59 -3.32
C GLY A 194 13.11 -4.59 -4.39
#